data_a037170974e310a3bb430772cd00c7bb
#
_entry.id   a037170974e310a3bb430772cd00c7bb
#
_cell.length_a   1.000
_cell.length_b   1.000
_cell.length_c   1.000
_cell.angle_alpha   90.00
_cell.angle_beta   90.00
_cell.angle_gamma   90.00
#
_symmetry.space_group_name_H-M   'P 1'
#
loop_
_entity.id
_entity.type
_entity.pdbx_description
1 polymer ?
#
loop_
_entity_poly.entity_id
_entity_poly.type
_entity_poly.pdbx_seq_one_letter_code
_entity_poly.pdbx_strand_id
1 'polypeptide(L)'
;MRTFRHVHSPAGPALVLALALGLAGCGQSAENGSAPLPSVTGSWAVESLTTGGRTLHAPESARVDIAQDTAKGNYGCNGFQAVVVVDGTSALTVTPGMSTTMACPDMEFETAFAKLFSGRLAIDRGPDRLTLKTADGSTIAMTSQPRDPDAPLIVTDWTVDSLISGESVSSVPAEAAGKARFAIAADGTAGGTLGCNRFSAKATVDGPTVTFGPLTTTRMACEGPAGEVERTLTALFASGPLTTKIDGRTLTLTAPDGKGLTAKASSAAE
;
A
#
# COMPACT_ATOMS: atom_id res chain seq x y z
N MET A 1 -15.64 -10.27 80.97
CA MET A 1 -16.37 -9.48 82.01
C MET A 1 -17.41 -8.60 81.31
N ARG A 2 -18.69 -8.92 81.65
CA ARG A 2 -19.81 -7.97 81.91
C ARG A 2 -20.12 -7.01 80.75
N THR A 3 -21.33 -6.81 80.34
CA THR A 3 -22.74 -7.17 80.68
C THR A 3 -23.64 -6.51 79.68
N PHE A 4 -24.56 -7.25 79.16
CA PHE A 4 -25.98 -6.97 78.94
C PHE A 4 -26.52 -5.53 79.09
N ARG A 5 -27.33 -5.05 78.13
CA ARG A 5 -28.78 -4.93 78.36
C ARG A 5 -29.57 -4.58 77.11
N HIS A 6 -30.59 -5.38 76.97
CA HIS A 6 -31.81 -5.16 76.22
C HIS A 6 -32.50 -3.83 76.53
N VAL A 7 -33.34 -3.33 75.62
CA VAL A 7 -34.77 -3.14 75.92
C VAL A 7 -35.54 -2.56 74.71
N HIS A 8 -36.48 -3.34 74.18
CA HIS A 8 -37.87 -3.11 73.74
C HIS A 8 -38.24 -2.12 72.65
N SER A 9 -38.94 -2.77 71.66
CA SER A 9 -40.00 -2.23 70.82
C SER A 9 -41.18 -1.63 71.62
N PRO A 10 -42.05 -0.81 70.98
CA PRO A 10 -43.17 -1.44 70.26
C PRO A 10 -43.71 -0.71 69.01
N ALA A 11 -44.25 -1.55 68.15
CA ALA A 11 -45.53 -1.51 67.40
C ALA A 11 -46.06 -0.26 66.72
N GLY A 12 -46.19 -0.32 65.47
CA GLY A 12 -47.16 -0.17 64.39
C GLY A 12 -48.17 1.01 64.46
N PRO A 13 -49.02 1.29 63.47
CA PRO A 13 -49.37 0.50 62.30
C PRO A 13 -49.53 1.25 60.94
N ALA A 14 -49.61 0.46 59.90
CA ALA A 14 -50.57 0.54 58.78
C ALA A 14 -50.53 1.64 57.71
N LEU A 15 -50.44 1.12 56.49
CA LEU A 15 -51.19 1.49 55.29
C LEU A 15 -50.75 2.74 54.56
N VAL A 16 -50.25 2.60 53.35
CA VAL A 16 -50.95 2.82 52.08
C VAL A 16 -50.12 2.34 50.90
N LEU A 17 -50.71 1.46 50.14
CA LEU A 17 -50.32 0.95 48.85
C LEU A 17 -50.44 2.07 47.81
N ALA A 18 -49.35 2.44 47.14
CA ALA A 18 -49.41 3.23 45.91
C ALA A 18 -48.46 2.54 44.89
N LEU A 19 -49.09 1.75 44.03
CA LEU A 19 -48.46 1.29 42.76
C LEU A 19 -48.18 2.50 41.91
N ALA A 20 -46.94 2.88 41.77
CA ALA A 20 -46.48 3.73 40.65
C ALA A 20 -45.69 2.84 39.70
N LEU A 21 -46.31 2.45 38.60
CA LEU A 21 -45.61 1.91 37.44
C LEU A 21 -44.72 3.00 36.87
N GLY A 22 -43.46 3.04 37.27
CA GLY A 22 -42.42 3.77 36.60
C GLY A 22 -41.97 3.00 35.36
N LEU A 23 -42.41 3.45 34.20
CA LEU A 23 -41.80 3.10 32.92
C LEU A 23 -40.34 3.57 32.96
N ALA A 24 -39.44 2.61 33.23
CA ALA A 24 -38.02 2.80 32.96
C ALA A 24 -37.83 2.85 31.46
N GLY A 25 -37.96 4.01 30.87
CA GLY A 25 -37.45 4.30 29.54
C GLY A 25 -35.95 4.16 29.57
N CYS A 26 -35.43 3.03 29.03
CA CYS A 26 -34.05 2.98 28.60
C CYS A 26 -33.86 4.03 27.51
N GLY A 27 -33.42 5.22 27.91
CA GLY A 27 -32.84 6.18 27.02
C GLY A 27 -31.56 5.58 26.46
N GLN A 28 -31.67 4.94 25.31
CA GLN A 28 -30.51 4.75 24.46
C GLN A 28 -30.05 6.15 24.08
N SER A 29 -28.99 6.61 24.73
CA SER A 29 -28.18 7.68 24.22
C SER A 29 -27.71 7.18 22.87
N ALA A 30 -28.30 7.68 21.79
CA ALA A 30 -27.71 7.58 20.47
C ALA A 30 -26.35 8.29 20.59
N GLU A 31 -25.29 7.51 20.82
CA GLU A 31 -23.96 7.97 20.49
C GLU A 31 -24.02 8.29 19.01
N ASN A 32 -24.07 9.57 18.70
CA ASN A 32 -23.70 10.08 17.39
C ASN A 32 -22.23 9.72 17.19
N GLY A 33 -21.98 8.44 16.90
CA GLY A 33 -20.73 8.00 16.32
C GLY A 33 -20.62 8.68 14.97
N SER A 34 -19.99 9.85 14.95
CA SER A 34 -19.52 10.41 13.69
C SER A 34 -18.70 9.33 13.02
N ALA A 35 -19.16 8.80 11.89
CA ALA A 35 -18.38 7.87 11.10
C ALA A 35 -16.99 8.49 10.91
N PRO A 36 -15.91 7.72 11.08
CA PRO A 36 -14.58 8.24 10.84
C PRO A 36 -14.56 8.91 9.48
N LEU A 37 -14.12 10.16 9.44
CA LEU A 37 -14.02 10.88 8.17
C LEU A 37 -13.12 10.08 7.24
N PRO A 38 -13.53 9.88 5.97
CA PRO A 38 -12.78 9.04 5.05
C PRO A 38 -11.35 9.57 4.93
N SER A 39 -10.37 8.69 5.13
CA SER A 39 -8.95 9.00 4.98
C SER A 39 -8.66 9.40 3.52
N VAL A 40 -7.70 10.29 3.30
CA VAL A 40 -7.13 10.56 1.97
C VAL A 40 -6.25 9.42 1.47
N THR A 41 -5.87 8.51 2.37
CA THR A 41 -5.11 7.32 2.03
C THR A 41 -5.92 6.44 1.08
N GLY A 42 -5.28 5.99 0.02
CA GLY A 42 -5.91 5.16 -1.01
C GLY A 42 -5.35 5.43 -2.39
N SER A 43 -5.91 4.72 -3.37
CA SER A 43 -5.59 4.90 -4.78
C SER A 43 -6.65 5.77 -5.45
N TRP A 44 -6.21 6.76 -6.17
CA TRP A 44 -7.02 7.79 -6.77
C TRP A 44 -6.73 7.93 -8.26
N ALA A 45 -7.73 7.75 -9.12
CA ALA A 45 -7.65 8.17 -10.51
C ALA A 45 -7.89 9.67 -10.58
N VAL A 46 -7.06 10.38 -11.31
CA VAL A 46 -7.30 11.79 -11.60
C VAL A 46 -8.32 11.90 -12.73
N GLU A 47 -9.39 12.67 -12.51
CA GLU A 47 -10.41 12.92 -13.53
C GLU A 47 -10.10 14.18 -14.31
N SER A 48 -9.76 15.25 -13.57
CA SER A 48 -9.51 16.54 -14.18
C SER A 48 -8.74 17.48 -13.27
N LEU A 49 -8.15 18.48 -13.92
CA LEU A 49 -7.54 19.64 -13.27
C LEU A 49 -8.32 20.89 -13.68
N THR A 50 -8.64 21.76 -12.74
CA THR A 50 -9.21 23.08 -13.05
C THR A 50 -8.24 24.15 -12.58
N THR A 51 -7.78 25.00 -13.49
CA THR A 51 -6.85 26.08 -13.22
C THR A 51 -7.13 27.26 -14.14
N GLY A 52 -7.11 28.48 -13.62
CA GLY A 52 -7.38 29.69 -14.41
C GLY A 52 -8.73 29.67 -15.15
N GLY A 53 -9.74 28.97 -14.62
CA GLY A 53 -11.05 28.82 -15.23
C GLY A 53 -11.12 27.79 -16.38
N ARG A 54 -10.01 27.09 -16.68
CA ARG A 54 -9.96 26.00 -17.68
C ARG A 54 -9.94 24.65 -16.97
N THR A 55 -10.62 23.68 -17.58
CA THR A 55 -10.56 22.29 -17.15
C THR A 55 -9.76 21.46 -18.16
N LEU A 56 -8.75 20.74 -17.66
CA LEU A 56 -7.97 19.76 -18.40
C LEU A 56 -8.45 18.38 -17.97
N HIS A 57 -8.85 17.54 -18.90
CA HIS A 57 -9.22 16.14 -18.63
C HIS A 57 -7.98 15.29 -18.50
N ALA A 58 -7.99 14.39 -17.53
CA ALA A 58 -6.85 13.53 -17.25
C ALA A 58 -6.75 12.39 -18.27
N PRO A 59 -5.53 12.00 -18.69
CA PRO A 59 -5.31 10.73 -19.37
C PRO A 59 -5.54 9.58 -18.36
N GLU A 60 -5.92 8.40 -18.87
CA GLU A 60 -6.23 7.22 -18.04
C GLU A 60 -5.08 6.79 -17.09
N SER A 61 -3.85 7.11 -17.46
CA SER A 61 -2.66 6.82 -16.66
C SER A 61 -2.48 7.74 -15.45
N ALA A 62 -3.19 8.87 -15.39
CA ALA A 62 -3.02 9.85 -14.31
C ALA A 62 -3.64 9.33 -13.01
N ARG A 63 -2.80 9.12 -12.00
CA ARG A 63 -3.22 8.58 -10.69
C ARG A 63 -2.32 9.02 -9.56
N VAL A 64 -2.86 8.94 -8.35
CA VAL A 64 -2.13 9.18 -7.10
C VAL A 64 -2.46 8.06 -6.11
N ASP A 65 -1.46 7.42 -5.56
CA ASP A 65 -1.56 6.49 -4.45
C ASP A 65 -1.00 7.17 -3.20
N ILE A 66 -1.84 7.43 -2.22
CA ILE A 66 -1.45 8.05 -0.94
C ILE A 66 -1.42 6.97 0.11
N ALA A 67 -0.25 6.79 0.76
CA ALA A 67 -0.04 5.85 1.85
C ALA A 67 0.79 6.50 2.95
N GLN A 68 0.23 6.60 4.14
CA GLN A 68 0.87 7.23 5.29
C GLN A 68 1.41 8.64 4.97
N ASP A 69 2.73 8.78 4.85
CA ASP A 69 3.45 10.02 4.62
C ASP A 69 3.99 10.17 3.17
N THR A 70 3.58 9.28 2.29
CA THR A 70 4.06 9.26 0.91
C THR A 70 2.93 9.29 -0.10
N ALA A 71 3.17 9.92 -1.24
CA ALA A 71 2.36 9.79 -2.43
C ALA A 71 3.24 9.29 -3.58
N LYS A 72 2.71 8.36 -4.34
CA LYS A 72 3.29 7.88 -5.59
C LYS A 72 2.24 7.97 -6.68
N GLY A 73 2.65 8.07 -7.91
CA GLY A 73 1.67 8.11 -8.98
C GLY A 73 2.28 8.34 -10.34
N ASN A 74 1.40 8.78 -11.22
CA ASN A 74 1.75 9.14 -12.58
C ASN A 74 1.05 10.45 -12.92
N TYR A 75 1.81 11.41 -13.44
CA TYR A 75 1.25 12.70 -13.85
C TYR A 75 0.49 12.67 -15.19
N GLY A 76 0.41 11.48 -15.80
CA GLY A 76 -0.18 11.27 -17.12
C GLY A 76 0.76 10.46 -18.01
N CYS A 77 2.05 10.68 -17.91
CA CYS A 77 3.10 9.93 -18.57
C CYS A 77 4.25 9.65 -17.60
N ASN A 78 4.73 10.67 -16.91
CA ASN A 78 5.85 10.51 -15.99
C ASN A 78 5.38 10.09 -14.60
N GLY A 79 6.08 9.09 -14.06
CA GLY A 79 5.91 8.66 -12.68
C GLY A 79 6.50 9.65 -11.70
N PHE A 80 5.94 9.73 -10.49
CA PHE A 80 6.44 10.60 -9.43
C PHE A 80 6.38 9.94 -8.05
N GLN A 81 7.17 10.49 -7.14
CA GLN A 81 7.06 10.28 -5.70
C GLN A 81 7.04 11.64 -4.99
N ALA A 82 6.32 11.72 -3.88
CA ALA A 82 6.24 12.92 -3.05
C ALA A 82 6.11 12.53 -1.57
N VAL A 83 6.51 13.42 -0.68
CA VAL A 83 6.20 13.34 0.74
C VAL A 83 4.88 14.06 0.98
N VAL A 84 4.01 13.45 1.79
CA VAL A 84 2.69 14.00 2.14
C VAL A 84 2.57 14.10 3.64
N VAL A 85 2.20 15.26 4.14
CA VAL A 85 1.84 15.47 5.53
C VAL A 85 0.37 15.87 5.60
N VAL A 86 -0.46 15.03 6.21
CA VAL A 86 -1.89 15.29 6.38
C VAL A 86 -2.11 16.10 7.65
N ASP A 87 -2.78 17.25 7.53
CA ASP A 87 -3.10 18.15 8.61
C ASP A 87 -4.59 18.03 8.97
N GLY A 88 -4.85 17.20 9.95
CA GLY A 88 -6.22 16.85 10.34
C GLY A 88 -7.00 16.19 9.20
N THR A 89 -8.21 16.70 8.95
CA THR A 89 -9.10 16.18 7.89
C THR A 89 -9.30 17.17 6.75
N SER A 90 -8.71 18.36 6.86
CA SER A 90 -9.04 19.51 6.01
C SER A 90 -7.94 19.93 5.04
N ALA A 91 -6.72 19.48 5.26
CA ALA A 91 -5.60 19.84 4.38
C ALA A 91 -4.51 18.76 4.36
N LEU A 92 -3.73 18.77 3.30
CA LEU A 92 -2.47 18.04 3.21
C LEU A 92 -1.40 18.95 2.60
N THR A 93 -0.16 18.69 2.94
CA THR A 93 1.00 19.36 2.34
C THR A 93 1.78 18.35 1.53
N VAL A 94 1.99 18.65 0.26
CA VAL A 94 2.76 17.82 -0.68
C VAL A 94 4.11 18.45 -0.91
N THR A 95 5.16 17.71 -0.66
CA THR A 95 6.54 18.07 -1.04
C THR A 95 6.95 17.17 -2.19
N PRO A 96 7.03 17.72 -3.44
CA PRO A 96 7.46 16.93 -4.59
C PRO A 96 8.84 16.32 -4.38
N GLY A 97 8.99 15.08 -4.77
CA GLY A 97 10.24 14.33 -4.75
C GLY A 97 10.72 14.03 -6.18
N MET A 98 11.15 12.80 -6.41
CA MET A 98 11.65 12.37 -7.72
C MET A 98 10.51 12.16 -8.72
N SER A 99 10.78 12.48 -9.98
CA SER A 99 9.92 12.13 -11.11
C SER A 99 10.76 11.69 -12.31
N THR A 100 10.16 10.84 -13.16
CA THR A 100 10.76 10.54 -14.46
C THR A 100 10.57 11.74 -15.40
N THR A 101 11.36 11.81 -16.46
CA THR A 101 11.38 12.95 -17.41
C THR A 101 11.34 12.44 -18.85
N MET A 102 10.35 11.63 -19.18
CA MET A 102 10.12 11.21 -20.56
C MET A 102 9.40 12.31 -21.33
N ALA A 103 9.72 12.46 -22.61
CA ALA A 103 8.98 13.34 -23.50
C ALA A 103 7.65 12.66 -23.88
N CYS A 104 6.54 13.34 -23.64
CA CYS A 104 5.19 12.79 -23.79
C CYS A 104 4.31 13.73 -24.62
N PRO A 105 3.29 13.19 -25.31
CA PRO A 105 2.36 14.02 -26.10
C PRO A 105 1.62 15.07 -25.28
N ASP A 106 1.17 14.71 -24.06
CA ASP A 106 0.30 15.54 -23.23
C ASP A 106 1.05 16.25 -22.08
N MET A 107 2.11 16.98 -22.43
CA MET A 107 2.91 17.73 -21.47
C MET A 107 2.14 18.86 -20.76
N GLU A 108 1.04 19.39 -21.37
CA GLU A 108 0.24 20.45 -20.77
C GLU A 108 -0.43 19.95 -19.49
N PHE A 109 -1.10 18.79 -19.56
CA PHE A 109 -1.74 18.17 -18.39
C PHE A 109 -0.71 17.83 -17.32
N GLU A 110 0.37 17.16 -17.70
CA GLU A 110 1.43 16.74 -16.79
C GLU A 110 2.06 17.90 -16.03
N THR A 111 2.41 18.97 -16.76
CA THR A 111 3.00 20.18 -16.16
C THR A 111 2.03 20.85 -15.20
N ALA A 112 0.75 20.95 -15.58
CA ALA A 112 -0.29 21.49 -14.71
C ALA A 112 -0.48 20.64 -13.46
N PHE A 113 -0.52 19.32 -13.61
CA PHE A 113 -0.71 18.41 -12.49
C PHE A 113 0.47 18.47 -11.52
N ALA A 114 1.70 18.37 -11.99
CA ALA A 114 2.89 18.49 -11.16
C ALA A 114 2.93 19.82 -10.38
N LYS A 115 2.52 20.90 -11.02
CA LYS A 115 2.43 22.22 -10.38
C LYS A 115 1.34 22.29 -9.31
N LEU A 116 0.15 21.76 -9.59
CA LEU A 116 -0.98 21.79 -8.66
C LEU A 116 -0.79 20.83 -7.49
N PHE A 117 -0.16 19.67 -7.73
CA PHE A 117 0.10 18.66 -6.70
C PHE A 117 1.38 18.99 -5.91
N SER A 118 1.41 20.19 -5.34
CA SER A 118 2.53 20.70 -4.54
C SER A 118 2.05 21.70 -3.49
N GLY A 119 2.79 21.82 -2.39
CA GLY A 119 2.47 22.73 -1.30
C GLY A 119 1.22 22.33 -0.52
N ARG A 120 0.59 23.29 0.14
CA ARG A 120 -0.60 23.06 0.96
C ARG A 120 -1.86 23.03 0.11
N LEU A 121 -2.61 21.95 0.22
CA LEU A 121 -3.86 21.70 -0.51
C LEU A 121 -4.98 21.46 0.48
N ALA A 122 -6.12 22.16 0.32
CA ALA A 122 -7.32 21.87 1.07
C ALA A 122 -7.97 20.58 0.56
N ILE A 123 -8.53 19.80 1.47
CA ILE A 123 -9.16 18.51 1.18
C ILE A 123 -10.68 18.71 1.17
N ASP A 124 -11.31 18.30 0.09
CA ASP A 124 -12.75 18.04 0.00
C ASP A 124 -12.96 16.57 -0.35
N ARG A 125 -13.53 15.82 0.60
CA ARG A 125 -13.59 14.37 0.55
C ARG A 125 -15.04 13.88 0.62
N GLY A 126 -15.48 13.22 -0.45
CA GLY A 126 -16.71 12.41 -0.49
C GLY A 126 -16.43 10.91 -0.30
N PRO A 127 -17.45 10.05 -0.39
CA PRO A 127 -17.28 8.60 -0.28
C PRO A 127 -16.27 8.05 -1.28
N ASP A 128 -16.43 8.39 -2.56
CA ASP A 128 -15.61 7.90 -3.67
C ASP A 128 -14.89 9.03 -4.43
N ARG A 129 -14.86 10.24 -3.86
CA ARG A 129 -14.27 11.41 -4.49
C ARG A 129 -13.32 12.11 -3.54
N LEU A 130 -12.22 12.60 -4.10
CA LEU A 130 -11.27 13.47 -3.42
C LEU A 130 -10.98 14.66 -4.32
N THR A 131 -11.25 15.86 -3.84
CA THR A 131 -10.84 17.08 -4.51
C THR A 131 -9.78 17.77 -3.66
N LEU A 132 -8.62 17.99 -4.24
CA LEU A 132 -7.56 18.80 -3.64
C LEU A 132 -7.63 20.20 -4.24
N LYS A 133 -7.59 21.21 -3.36
CA LYS A 133 -7.74 22.61 -3.77
C LYS A 133 -6.56 23.45 -3.31
N THR A 134 -5.98 24.17 -4.24
CA THR A 134 -4.91 25.15 -3.98
C THR A 134 -5.46 26.47 -3.42
N ALA A 135 -4.60 27.31 -2.87
CA ALA A 135 -5.00 28.60 -2.30
C ALA A 135 -5.61 29.57 -3.34
N ASP A 136 -5.21 29.47 -4.60
CA ASP A 136 -5.74 30.27 -5.71
C ASP A 136 -7.07 29.71 -6.27
N GLY A 137 -7.58 28.63 -5.68
CA GLY A 137 -8.85 28.02 -6.06
C GLY A 137 -8.75 27.01 -7.20
N SER A 138 -7.57 26.72 -7.71
CA SER A 138 -7.37 25.61 -8.64
C SER A 138 -7.64 24.26 -7.98
N THR A 139 -8.10 23.26 -8.73
CA THR A 139 -8.51 21.98 -8.17
C THR A 139 -7.93 20.79 -8.93
N ILE A 140 -7.73 19.71 -8.20
CA ILE A 140 -7.46 18.36 -8.71
C ILE A 140 -8.64 17.50 -8.30
N ALA A 141 -9.46 17.09 -9.25
CA ALA A 141 -10.60 16.20 -9.02
C ALA A 141 -10.17 14.75 -9.26
N MET A 142 -10.49 13.89 -8.30
CA MET A 142 -10.08 12.49 -8.31
C MET A 142 -11.24 11.59 -7.85
N THR A 143 -11.27 10.36 -8.37
CA THR A 143 -12.16 9.30 -7.91
C THR A 143 -11.37 8.17 -7.27
N SER A 144 -11.98 7.55 -6.27
CA SER A 144 -11.41 6.35 -5.64
C SER A 144 -11.31 5.24 -6.67
N GLN A 145 -10.11 4.71 -6.83
CA GLN A 145 -9.91 3.46 -7.54
C GLN A 145 -9.78 2.35 -6.49
N PRO A 146 -10.53 1.26 -6.62
CA PRO A 146 -10.20 0.06 -5.87
C PRO A 146 -8.75 -0.30 -6.19
N ARG A 147 -7.91 -0.40 -5.16
CA ARG A 147 -6.56 -0.97 -5.35
C ARG A 147 -6.77 -2.41 -5.78
N ASP A 148 -6.12 -2.82 -6.87
CA ASP A 148 -6.05 -4.24 -7.18
C ASP A 148 -5.55 -4.98 -5.93
N PRO A 149 -6.20 -6.07 -5.55
CA PRO A 149 -5.73 -6.85 -4.41
C PRO A 149 -4.28 -7.26 -4.63
N ASP A 150 -3.52 -7.28 -3.54
CA ASP A 150 -2.14 -7.74 -3.60
C ASP A 150 -2.10 -9.16 -4.15
N ALA A 151 -1.24 -9.38 -5.15
CA ALA A 151 -1.02 -10.70 -5.68
C ALA A 151 -0.47 -11.61 -4.58
N PRO A 152 -1.01 -12.82 -4.38
CA PRO A 152 -0.52 -13.71 -3.34
C PRO A 152 0.95 -14.08 -3.63
N LEU A 153 1.80 -14.10 -2.57
CA LEU A 153 3.20 -14.52 -2.73
C LEU A 153 3.31 -15.94 -3.29
N ILE A 154 2.44 -16.82 -2.81
CA ILE A 154 2.35 -18.23 -3.20
C ILE A 154 1.42 -18.37 -4.42
N VAL A 155 1.70 -19.28 -5.32
CA VAL A 155 0.99 -19.60 -6.58
C VAL A 155 0.96 -18.46 -7.60
N THR A 156 1.83 -17.47 -7.46
CA THR A 156 2.03 -16.40 -8.45
C THR A 156 3.37 -16.59 -9.14
N ASP A 157 3.39 -16.45 -10.46
CA ASP A 157 4.62 -16.36 -11.24
C ASP A 157 5.18 -14.94 -11.16
N TRP A 158 6.36 -14.81 -10.58
CA TRP A 158 7.06 -13.55 -10.39
C TRP A 158 8.19 -13.41 -11.40
N THR A 159 8.16 -12.36 -12.20
CA THR A 159 9.23 -11.99 -13.14
C THR A 159 10.08 -10.87 -12.54
N VAL A 160 11.35 -11.12 -12.33
CA VAL A 160 12.28 -10.14 -11.76
C VAL A 160 12.52 -9.02 -12.77
N ASP A 161 12.30 -7.78 -12.35
CA ASP A 161 12.48 -6.59 -13.17
C ASP A 161 13.63 -5.70 -12.69
N SER A 162 13.99 -5.75 -11.40
CA SER A 162 15.10 -4.96 -10.87
C SER A 162 15.85 -5.69 -9.75
N LEU A 163 17.09 -5.29 -9.56
CA LEU A 163 17.97 -5.70 -8.46
C LEU A 163 18.24 -4.52 -7.54
N ILE A 164 18.23 -4.78 -6.23
CA ILE A 164 18.46 -3.77 -5.18
C ILE A 164 19.83 -4.02 -4.55
N SER A 165 20.61 -2.96 -4.37
CA SER A 165 21.87 -2.97 -3.66
C SER A 165 21.95 -1.74 -2.75
N GLY A 166 21.59 -1.91 -1.48
CA GLY A 166 21.45 -0.79 -0.54
C GLY A 166 20.35 0.19 -1.01
N GLU A 167 20.72 1.44 -1.23
CA GLU A 167 19.80 2.49 -1.71
C GLU A 167 19.66 2.53 -3.24
N SER A 168 20.45 1.73 -3.97
CA SER A 168 20.45 1.70 -5.43
C SER A 168 19.54 0.62 -5.96
N VAL A 169 18.72 0.96 -6.96
CA VAL A 169 17.86 0.04 -7.71
C VAL A 169 18.29 0.09 -9.15
N SER A 170 18.61 -1.07 -9.73
CA SER A 170 19.02 -1.20 -11.12
C SER A 170 18.07 -2.16 -11.84
N SER A 171 17.56 -1.75 -13.00
CA SER A 171 16.76 -2.66 -13.83
C SER A 171 17.59 -3.85 -14.30
N VAL A 172 16.93 -5.00 -14.45
CA VAL A 172 17.56 -6.16 -15.08
C VAL A 172 17.96 -5.78 -16.51
N PRO A 173 19.22 -6.08 -16.93
CA PRO A 173 19.68 -5.78 -18.29
C PRO A 173 18.73 -6.35 -19.36
N ALA A 174 18.58 -5.65 -20.48
CA ALA A 174 17.66 -6.01 -21.55
C ALA A 174 17.85 -7.46 -22.04
N GLU A 175 19.09 -7.94 -22.12
CA GLU A 175 19.45 -9.30 -22.53
C GLU A 175 18.99 -10.38 -21.55
N ALA A 176 18.76 -10.02 -20.28
CA ALA A 176 18.27 -10.89 -19.22
C ALA A 176 16.79 -10.61 -18.84
N ALA A 177 16.20 -9.57 -19.40
CA ALA A 177 14.82 -9.19 -19.11
C ALA A 177 13.83 -10.32 -19.42
N GLY A 178 12.92 -10.60 -18.48
CA GLY A 178 11.93 -11.67 -18.59
C GLY A 178 12.48 -13.08 -18.43
N LYS A 179 13.79 -13.28 -18.33
CA LYS A 179 14.41 -14.60 -18.17
C LYS A 179 14.51 -15.04 -16.71
N ALA A 180 14.60 -14.11 -15.76
CA ALA A 180 14.61 -14.39 -14.34
C ALA A 180 13.16 -14.43 -13.82
N ARG A 181 12.69 -15.61 -13.45
CA ARG A 181 11.31 -15.84 -12.96
C ARG A 181 11.29 -16.90 -11.89
N PHE A 182 10.38 -16.78 -10.95
CA PHE A 182 10.16 -17.81 -9.94
C PHE A 182 8.70 -17.84 -9.47
N ALA A 183 8.31 -18.98 -8.97
CA ALA A 183 7.05 -19.17 -8.25
C ALA A 183 7.29 -20.01 -7.00
N ILE A 184 6.43 -19.84 -6.01
CA ILE A 184 6.34 -20.70 -4.83
C ILE A 184 5.00 -21.42 -4.90
N ALA A 185 5.04 -22.73 -5.02
CA ALA A 185 3.84 -23.55 -5.03
C ALA A 185 3.21 -23.67 -3.64
N ALA A 186 1.96 -24.09 -3.58
CA ALA A 186 1.22 -24.25 -2.33
C ALA A 186 1.85 -25.28 -1.35
N ASP A 187 2.64 -26.21 -1.86
CA ASP A 187 3.38 -27.21 -1.06
C ASP A 187 4.72 -26.68 -0.53
N GLY A 188 5.03 -25.40 -0.76
CA GLY A 188 6.28 -24.75 -0.38
C GLY A 188 7.46 -25.10 -1.31
N THR A 189 7.22 -25.67 -2.49
CA THR A 189 8.27 -25.85 -3.49
C THR A 189 8.44 -24.56 -4.29
N ALA A 190 9.64 -23.98 -4.27
CA ALA A 190 10.00 -22.87 -5.11
C ALA A 190 10.75 -23.36 -6.35
N GLY A 191 10.49 -22.75 -7.49
CA GLY A 191 11.18 -23.09 -8.73
C GLY A 191 11.04 -22.01 -9.78
N GLY A 192 11.88 -22.11 -10.81
CA GLY A 192 11.89 -21.15 -11.91
C GLY A 192 13.22 -21.09 -12.63
N THR A 193 13.56 -19.90 -13.14
CA THR A 193 14.84 -19.61 -13.79
C THR A 193 15.48 -18.39 -13.15
N LEU A 194 16.77 -18.42 -12.91
CA LEU A 194 17.52 -17.31 -12.32
C LEU A 194 18.12 -16.36 -13.37
N GLY A 195 17.64 -16.42 -14.59
CA GLY A 195 18.18 -15.68 -15.73
C GLY A 195 18.75 -16.57 -16.82
N CYS A 196 19.40 -17.65 -16.44
CA CYS A 196 19.96 -18.66 -17.35
C CYS A 196 19.62 -20.06 -16.87
N ASN A 197 20.07 -20.45 -15.68
CA ASN A 197 19.79 -21.77 -15.14
C ASN A 197 18.42 -21.85 -14.44
N ARG A 198 17.81 -23.03 -14.53
CA ARG A 198 16.63 -23.37 -13.72
C ARG A 198 17.07 -23.68 -12.29
N PHE A 199 16.21 -23.36 -11.36
CA PHE A 199 16.41 -23.75 -9.96
C PHE A 199 15.17 -24.42 -9.37
N SER A 200 15.40 -25.15 -8.30
CA SER A 200 14.37 -25.64 -7.37
C SER A 200 14.90 -25.56 -5.95
N ALA A 201 14.03 -25.22 -5.00
CA ALA A 201 14.33 -25.17 -3.58
C ALA A 201 13.05 -25.42 -2.76
N LYS A 202 13.19 -25.69 -1.47
CA LYS A 202 12.08 -25.50 -0.52
C LYS A 202 12.03 -24.04 -0.10
N ALA A 203 10.83 -23.47 -0.06
CA ALA A 203 10.58 -22.16 0.51
C ALA A 203 9.70 -22.30 1.74
N THR A 204 10.05 -21.58 2.80
CA THR A 204 9.24 -21.43 4.01
C THR A 204 8.81 -19.98 4.09
N VAL A 205 7.50 -19.75 4.16
CA VAL A 205 6.91 -18.42 4.36
C VAL A 205 6.45 -18.32 5.81
N ASP A 206 6.96 -17.31 6.52
CA ASP A 206 6.62 -17.03 7.92
C ASP A 206 6.31 -15.53 8.06
N GLY A 207 5.02 -15.22 8.14
CA GLY A 207 4.55 -13.85 8.16
C GLY A 207 5.09 -13.03 6.98
N PRO A 208 5.81 -11.92 7.25
CA PRO A 208 6.35 -11.07 6.19
C PRO A 208 7.71 -11.55 5.64
N THR A 209 8.10 -12.79 5.91
CA THR A 209 9.41 -13.30 5.46
C THR A 209 9.27 -14.58 4.64
N VAL A 210 10.20 -14.75 3.69
CA VAL A 210 10.40 -16.00 2.96
C VAL A 210 11.85 -16.44 3.07
N THR A 211 12.06 -17.72 3.33
CA THR A 211 13.40 -18.32 3.38
C THR A 211 13.45 -19.45 2.35
N PHE A 212 14.44 -19.38 1.46
CA PHE A 212 14.73 -20.46 0.53
C PHE A 212 15.77 -21.40 1.13
N GLY A 213 15.49 -22.70 1.06
CA GLY A 213 16.46 -23.74 1.41
C GLY A 213 17.55 -23.87 0.33
N PRO A 214 18.40 -24.91 0.44
CA PRO A 214 19.46 -25.14 -0.54
C PRO A 214 18.92 -25.20 -1.96
N LEU A 215 19.50 -24.39 -2.86
CA LEU A 215 19.09 -24.33 -4.25
C LEU A 215 19.74 -25.50 -5.02
N THR A 216 18.92 -26.21 -5.77
CA THR A 216 19.35 -27.14 -6.81
C THR A 216 19.23 -26.44 -8.15
N THR A 217 20.31 -26.36 -8.93
CA THR A 217 20.32 -25.66 -10.21
C THR A 217 20.81 -26.55 -11.34
N THR A 218 20.35 -26.27 -12.56
CA THR A 218 21.04 -26.77 -13.76
C THR A 218 22.41 -26.11 -13.89
N ARG A 219 23.31 -26.67 -14.69
CA ARG A 219 24.70 -26.21 -14.82
C ARG A 219 25.05 -25.87 -16.25
N MET A 220 24.27 -24.99 -16.89
CA MET A 220 24.66 -24.41 -18.16
C MET A 220 25.71 -23.32 -17.91
N ALA A 221 26.68 -23.21 -18.84
CA ALA A 221 27.61 -22.10 -18.82
C ALA A 221 26.85 -20.81 -19.19
N CYS A 222 26.80 -19.86 -18.27
CA CYS A 222 26.09 -18.60 -18.43
C CYS A 222 27.09 -17.46 -18.38
N GLU A 223 27.27 -16.80 -19.51
CA GLU A 223 28.13 -15.63 -19.66
C GLU A 223 27.29 -14.35 -19.79
N GLY A 224 27.96 -13.20 -19.62
CA GLY A 224 27.33 -11.89 -19.77
C GLY A 224 26.24 -11.56 -18.74
N PRO A 225 25.31 -10.66 -19.08
CA PRO A 225 24.32 -10.10 -18.14
C PRO A 225 23.40 -11.16 -17.51
N ALA A 226 23.02 -12.19 -18.25
CA ALA A 226 22.18 -13.26 -17.71
C ALA A 226 22.89 -14.06 -16.60
N GLY A 227 24.20 -14.32 -16.77
CA GLY A 227 25.01 -14.98 -15.76
C GLY A 227 25.26 -14.08 -14.52
N GLU A 228 25.31 -12.76 -14.68
CA GLU A 228 25.42 -11.82 -13.56
C GLU A 228 24.13 -11.79 -12.75
N VAL A 229 22.99 -11.70 -13.41
CA VAL A 229 21.67 -11.78 -12.77
C VAL A 229 21.53 -13.09 -12.00
N GLU A 230 21.90 -14.22 -12.59
CA GLU A 230 21.84 -15.53 -11.94
C GLU A 230 22.70 -15.58 -10.67
N ARG A 231 23.96 -15.12 -10.74
CA ARG A 231 24.84 -15.09 -9.56
C ARG A 231 24.23 -14.24 -8.44
N THR A 232 23.69 -13.08 -8.79
CA THR A 232 23.07 -12.16 -7.81
C THR A 232 21.84 -12.79 -7.17
N LEU A 233 20.94 -13.38 -7.95
CA LEU A 233 19.73 -14.02 -7.44
C LEU A 233 20.04 -15.28 -6.64
N THR A 234 21.02 -16.07 -7.06
CA THR A 234 21.50 -17.25 -6.30
C THR A 234 22.01 -16.84 -4.92
N ALA A 235 22.85 -15.79 -4.86
CA ALA A 235 23.37 -15.27 -3.61
C ALA A 235 22.23 -14.71 -2.72
N LEU A 236 21.28 -13.99 -3.29
CA LEU A 236 20.14 -13.43 -2.58
C LEU A 236 19.26 -14.53 -1.98
N PHE A 237 18.88 -15.55 -2.75
CA PHE A 237 18.03 -16.64 -2.26
C PHE A 237 18.74 -17.51 -1.22
N ALA A 238 20.07 -17.56 -1.23
CA ALA A 238 20.87 -18.27 -0.24
C ALA A 238 21.21 -17.42 0.99
N SER A 239 20.83 -16.14 1.05
CA SER A 239 21.23 -15.22 2.13
C SER A 239 20.46 -15.40 3.44
N GLY A 240 19.44 -16.27 3.48
CA GLY A 240 18.59 -16.50 4.64
C GLY A 240 17.21 -15.87 4.49
N PRO A 241 16.58 -15.43 5.59
CA PRO A 241 15.26 -14.83 5.55
C PRO A 241 15.23 -13.53 4.75
N LEU A 242 14.33 -13.44 3.79
CA LEU A 242 14.07 -12.25 2.99
C LEU A 242 12.76 -11.62 3.43
N THR A 243 12.77 -10.33 3.73
CA THR A 243 11.54 -9.58 4.00
C THR A 243 10.75 -9.43 2.70
N THR A 244 9.46 -9.74 2.75
CA THR A 244 8.54 -9.63 1.62
C THR A 244 7.67 -8.39 1.76
N LYS A 245 7.52 -7.65 0.68
CA LYS A 245 6.53 -6.57 0.55
C LYS A 245 5.84 -6.72 -0.79
N ILE A 246 4.52 -6.80 -0.78
CA ILE A 246 3.71 -6.84 -1.99
C ILE A 246 2.87 -5.56 -2.03
N ASP A 247 2.79 -4.94 -3.19
CA ASP A 247 1.99 -3.76 -3.48
C ASP A 247 1.33 -3.96 -4.85
N GLY A 248 0.06 -4.35 -4.84
CA GLY A 248 -0.68 -4.79 -6.01
C GLY A 248 0.00 -5.99 -6.68
N ARG A 249 0.59 -5.78 -7.83
CA ARG A 249 1.28 -6.82 -8.62
C ARG A 249 2.81 -6.75 -8.53
N THR A 250 3.35 -5.99 -7.59
CA THR A 250 4.80 -5.84 -7.39
C THR A 250 5.24 -6.48 -6.09
N LEU A 251 6.15 -7.43 -6.17
CA LEU A 251 6.84 -8.05 -5.04
C LEU A 251 8.21 -7.39 -4.86
N THR A 252 8.55 -7.06 -3.63
CA THR A 252 9.91 -6.72 -3.21
C THR A 252 10.39 -7.77 -2.22
N LEU A 253 11.55 -8.33 -2.46
CA LEU A 253 12.29 -9.19 -1.52
C LEU A 253 13.56 -8.46 -1.09
N THR A 254 13.78 -8.37 0.22
CA THR A 254 14.95 -7.66 0.76
C THR A 254 15.63 -8.51 1.82
N ALA A 255 16.93 -8.72 1.67
CA ALA A 255 17.80 -9.36 2.65
C ALA A 255 18.19 -8.36 3.76
N PRO A 256 18.63 -8.84 4.95
CA PRO A 256 19.05 -7.98 6.06
C PRO A 256 20.22 -7.02 5.72
N ASP A 257 21.03 -7.36 4.71
CA ASP A 257 22.15 -6.52 4.23
C ASP A 257 21.70 -5.43 3.23
N GLY A 258 20.40 -5.28 2.99
CA GLY A 258 19.82 -4.30 2.09
C GLY A 258 19.87 -4.69 0.61
N LYS A 259 20.37 -5.87 0.27
CA LYS A 259 20.25 -6.41 -1.08
C LYS A 259 18.87 -6.98 -1.30
N GLY A 260 18.40 -6.94 -2.56
CA GLY A 260 17.06 -7.41 -2.85
C GLY A 260 16.76 -7.48 -4.34
N LEU A 261 15.49 -7.70 -4.60
CA LEU A 261 14.92 -7.66 -5.94
C LEU A 261 13.53 -7.03 -5.93
N THR A 262 13.10 -6.52 -7.06
CA THR A 262 11.68 -6.33 -7.36
C THR A 262 11.27 -7.30 -8.46
N ALA A 263 10.01 -7.75 -8.39
CA ALA A 263 9.43 -8.64 -9.38
C ALA A 263 7.96 -8.28 -9.63
N LYS A 264 7.50 -8.52 -10.84
CA LYS A 264 6.12 -8.32 -11.26
C LYS A 264 5.40 -9.66 -11.33
N ALA A 265 4.17 -9.70 -10.81
CA ALA A 265 3.29 -10.82 -11.07
C ALA A 265 2.99 -10.89 -12.56
N SER A 266 3.22 -12.05 -13.18
CA SER A 266 2.78 -12.28 -14.55
C SER A 266 1.26 -12.10 -14.62
N SER A 267 0.73 -11.45 -15.67
CA SER A 267 -0.69 -11.49 -15.93
C SER A 267 -1.06 -12.96 -16.12
N ALA A 268 -2.10 -13.44 -15.44
CA ALA A 268 -2.71 -14.70 -15.82
C ALA A 268 -3.00 -14.57 -17.33
N ALA A 269 -2.48 -15.49 -18.14
CA ALA A 269 -2.89 -15.59 -19.52
C ALA A 269 -4.39 -15.88 -19.50
N GLU A 270 -5.22 -14.94 -20.04
CA GLU A 270 -6.62 -15.20 -20.33
C GLU A 270 -6.73 -16.31 -21.37
#